data_d5002d6d5cf7ef27285002048709a39e
#
_entry.id   d5002d6d5cf7ef27285002048709a39e
#
_cell.length_a   1.000
_cell.length_b   1.000
_cell.length_c   1.000
_cell.angle_alpha   90.00
_cell.angle_beta   90.00
_cell.angle_gamma   90.00
#
_symmetry.space_group_name_H-M   'P 1'
#
loop_
_entity.id
_entity.type
_entity.pdbx_description
1 polymer ?
#
loop_
_entity_poly.entity_id
_entity_poly.type
_entity_poly.pdbx_seq_one_letter_code
_entity_poly.pdbx_strand_id
1 'polypeptide(L)'
;KGVHVDNFSNRGNSGLPIGSFNIATMRAFHSKLDYDLIVLHYGANVLNYGSLNYGWYEKRMAKVVAHLKECFPGVAILIVSTADKSTKYDLEMKTDFAVVPLNNAQKRYAIKSKSSFVNMYTLMGGSGAMIRWVEQEPARANKDYTHFNHRGAKEGATLVFTQLNQGYEMYKKLRKIQKKPVARIKKDSIIINKDSVYEE
;
A
#
# COMPACT_ATOMS: atom_id res chain seq x y z
N LYS A 1 1.63 -9.73 -25.37
CA LYS A 1 2.09 -9.34 -24.03
C LYS A 1 0.99 -8.50 -23.37
N GLY A 2 0.50 -8.91 -22.24
CA GLY A 2 -0.57 -8.26 -21.50
C GLY A 2 -0.34 -8.47 -20.00
N VAL A 3 -1.28 -7.99 -19.18
CA VAL A 3 -1.33 -8.25 -17.75
C VAL A 3 -2.38 -9.32 -17.51
N HIS A 4 -2.01 -10.37 -16.78
CA HIS A 4 -2.92 -11.37 -16.25
C HIS A 4 -3.23 -11.05 -14.79
N VAL A 5 -4.49 -11.15 -14.41
CA VAL A 5 -4.93 -10.86 -13.04
C VAL A 5 -5.83 -11.96 -12.53
N ASP A 6 -5.42 -12.59 -11.43
CA ASP A 6 -6.22 -13.55 -10.70
C ASP A 6 -6.83 -12.87 -9.46
N ASN A 7 -8.08 -13.17 -9.19
CA ASN A 7 -8.79 -12.64 -8.03
C ASN A 7 -9.00 -13.74 -6.99
N PHE A 8 -8.28 -13.63 -5.88
CA PHE A 8 -8.37 -14.52 -4.72
C PHE A 8 -9.18 -13.90 -3.57
N SER A 9 -10.03 -12.93 -3.85
CA SER A 9 -10.81 -12.28 -2.81
C SER A 9 -11.82 -13.22 -2.17
N ASN A 10 -11.93 -13.14 -0.84
CA ASN A 10 -12.95 -13.82 -0.05
C ASN A 10 -13.68 -12.78 0.81
N ARG A 11 -14.98 -12.72 0.71
CA ARG A 11 -15.82 -11.73 1.41
C ARG A 11 -15.71 -11.89 2.93
N GLY A 12 -15.85 -10.79 3.66
CA GLY A 12 -15.82 -10.78 5.13
C GLY A 12 -14.46 -11.11 5.74
N ASN A 13 -13.39 -11.10 4.94
CA ASN A 13 -12.06 -11.54 5.37
C ASN A 13 -11.21 -10.37 5.87
N SER A 14 -10.42 -10.63 6.92
CA SER A 14 -9.46 -9.68 7.49
C SER A 14 -8.07 -9.71 6.83
N GLY A 15 -7.81 -10.68 5.96
CA GLY A 15 -6.48 -11.00 5.43
C GLY A 15 -5.66 -11.94 6.31
N LEU A 16 -6.01 -12.10 7.59
CA LEU A 16 -5.25 -12.96 8.52
C LEU A 16 -5.24 -14.45 8.14
N PRO A 17 -6.33 -15.05 7.63
CA PRO A 17 -6.35 -16.45 7.21
C PRO A 17 -5.33 -16.82 6.12
N ILE A 18 -4.84 -15.84 5.36
CA ILE A 18 -3.77 -16.06 4.36
C ILE A 18 -2.51 -16.68 5.01
N GLY A 19 -2.26 -16.36 6.28
CA GLY A 19 -1.13 -16.91 7.03
C GLY A 19 -1.20 -18.43 7.26
N SER A 20 -2.29 -19.08 6.91
CA SER A 20 -2.46 -20.55 6.97
C SER A 20 -2.34 -21.26 5.62
N PHE A 21 -2.04 -20.55 4.55
CA PHE A 21 -1.87 -21.17 3.23
C PHE A 21 -0.73 -22.18 3.23
N ASN A 22 -0.95 -23.32 2.60
CA ASN A 22 0.09 -24.33 2.49
C ASN A 22 1.20 -23.86 1.53
N ILE A 23 2.42 -23.77 2.03
CA ILE A 23 3.57 -23.22 1.29
C ILE A 23 3.84 -24.06 0.01
N ALA A 24 3.82 -25.39 0.11
CA ALA A 24 4.10 -26.24 -1.05
C ALA A 24 3.06 -26.05 -2.15
N THR A 25 1.78 -25.95 -1.78
CA THR A 25 0.68 -25.69 -2.71
C THR A 25 0.84 -24.33 -3.37
N MET A 26 1.13 -23.27 -2.59
CA MET A 26 1.29 -21.93 -3.14
C MET A 26 2.52 -21.82 -4.05
N ARG A 27 3.62 -22.47 -3.72
CA ARG A 27 4.80 -22.58 -4.60
C ARG A 27 4.49 -23.30 -5.89
N ALA A 28 3.68 -24.37 -5.85
CA ALA A 28 3.24 -25.08 -7.05
C ALA A 28 2.37 -24.18 -7.96
N PHE A 29 1.50 -23.36 -7.39
CA PHE A 29 0.78 -22.33 -8.15
C PHE A 29 1.74 -21.31 -8.76
N HIS A 30 2.65 -20.76 -7.96
CA HIS A 30 3.61 -19.75 -8.42
C HIS A 30 4.50 -20.28 -9.56
N SER A 31 4.97 -21.52 -9.46
CA SER A 31 5.81 -22.12 -10.50
C SER A 31 5.12 -22.26 -11.87
N LYS A 32 3.79 -22.25 -11.89
CA LYS A 32 2.98 -22.35 -13.13
C LYS A 32 2.46 -21.01 -13.61
N LEU A 33 2.13 -20.10 -12.70
CA LEU A 33 1.44 -18.85 -12.99
C LEU A 33 2.37 -17.65 -13.02
N ASP A 34 3.59 -17.80 -12.47
CA ASP A 34 4.70 -16.84 -12.53
C ASP A 34 4.29 -15.41 -12.14
N TYR A 35 3.71 -15.29 -10.95
CA TYR A 35 3.24 -13.99 -10.45
C TYR A 35 4.39 -13.01 -10.21
N ASP A 36 4.22 -11.79 -10.66
CA ASP A 36 5.15 -10.66 -10.40
C ASP A 36 4.73 -9.82 -9.20
N LEU A 37 3.43 -9.74 -8.93
CA LEU A 37 2.85 -8.86 -7.91
C LEU A 37 1.68 -9.51 -7.19
N ILE A 38 1.69 -9.41 -5.87
CA ILE A 38 0.52 -9.71 -5.02
C ILE A 38 0.00 -8.40 -4.42
N VAL A 39 -1.28 -8.13 -4.60
CA VAL A 39 -1.96 -6.96 -4.02
C VAL A 39 -2.83 -7.41 -2.85
N LEU A 40 -2.57 -6.85 -1.67
CA LEU A 40 -3.36 -7.07 -0.46
C LEU A 40 -4.20 -5.83 -0.17
N HIS A 41 -5.51 -5.92 -0.34
CA HIS A 41 -6.45 -4.85 -0.03
C HIS A 41 -7.46 -5.34 1.02
N TYR A 42 -7.13 -5.11 2.27
CA TYR A 42 -7.92 -5.50 3.43
C TYR A 42 -8.14 -4.29 4.35
N GLY A 43 -9.09 -4.38 5.26
CA GLY A 43 -9.28 -3.35 6.28
C GLY A 43 -10.74 -3.14 6.67
N ALA A 44 -11.68 -3.07 5.73
CA ALA A 44 -13.09 -2.81 6.05
C ALA A 44 -13.67 -3.78 7.11
N ASN A 45 -13.27 -5.06 7.06
CA ASN A 45 -13.68 -6.10 8.01
C ASN A 45 -12.84 -6.15 9.29
N VAL A 46 -11.87 -5.26 9.43
CA VAL A 46 -11.01 -5.13 10.62
C VAL A 46 -11.39 -3.92 11.46
N LEU A 47 -12.05 -2.95 10.82
CA LEU A 47 -12.56 -1.78 11.53
C LEU A 47 -13.50 -2.23 12.65
N ASN A 48 -13.03 -2.10 13.88
CA ASN A 48 -13.80 -2.43 15.05
C ASN A 48 -14.21 -1.15 15.76
N TYR A 49 -15.50 -1.03 15.98
CA TYR A 49 -16.13 0.11 16.63
C TYR A 49 -15.45 0.43 17.96
N GLY A 50 -14.90 1.63 18.06
CA GLY A 50 -14.27 2.14 19.27
C GLY A 50 -12.82 1.71 19.52
N SER A 51 -12.22 0.83 18.74
CA SER A 51 -10.81 0.50 18.90
C SER A 51 -9.93 1.41 18.06
N LEU A 52 -9.09 2.20 18.70
CA LEU A 52 -8.09 3.05 18.04
C LEU A 52 -6.71 2.39 17.98
N ASN A 53 -6.54 1.19 18.56
CA ASN A 53 -5.26 0.49 18.60
C ASN A 53 -5.27 -0.75 17.72
N TYR A 54 -4.52 -0.69 16.62
CA TYR A 54 -4.34 -1.77 15.66
C TYR A 54 -2.95 -2.42 15.71
N GLY A 55 -2.20 -2.26 16.79
CA GLY A 55 -0.88 -2.88 16.96
C GLY A 55 -0.90 -4.41 16.88
N TRP A 56 -1.98 -5.05 17.32
CA TRP A 56 -2.21 -6.48 17.18
C TRP A 56 -2.35 -6.90 15.72
N TYR A 57 -3.09 -6.11 14.90
CA TYR A 57 -3.30 -6.36 13.48
C TYR A 57 -2.00 -6.14 12.70
N GLU A 58 -1.28 -5.06 12.98
CA GLU A 58 0.06 -4.78 12.44
C GLU A 58 1.00 -5.98 12.60
N LYS A 59 1.10 -6.51 13.84
CA LYS A 59 1.97 -7.66 14.14
C LYS A 59 1.55 -8.92 13.39
N ARG A 60 0.25 -9.20 13.31
CA ARG A 60 -0.27 -10.39 12.61
C ARG A 60 -0.10 -10.27 11.11
N MET A 61 -0.43 -9.12 10.52
CA MET A 61 -0.28 -8.92 9.07
C MET A 61 1.19 -8.91 8.63
N ALA A 62 2.11 -8.44 9.45
CA ALA A 62 3.54 -8.59 9.17
C ALA A 62 3.96 -10.06 9.05
N LYS A 63 3.41 -10.96 9.89
CA LYS A 63 3.62 -12.41 9.77
C LYS A 63 2.97 -12.98 8.50
N VAL A 64 1.76 -12.53 8.15
CA VAL A 64 1.09 -12.91 6.89
C VAL A 64 1.95 -12.53 5.68
N VAL A 65 2.50 -11.32 5.65
CA VAL A 65 3.38 -10.89 4.56
C VAL A 65 4.66 -11.72 4.51
N ALA A 66 5.26 -12.04 5.66
CA ALA A 66 6.43 -12.92 5.71
C ALA A 66 6.10 -14.30 5.15
N HIS A 67 4.97 -14.88 5.55
CA HIS A 67 4.48 -16.17 5.05
C HIS A 67 4.23 -16.14 3.53
N LEU A 68 3.63 -15.07 3.00
CA LEU A 68 3.44 -14.92 1.56
C LEU A 68 4.77 -14.85 0.80
N LYS A 69 5.80 -14.23 1.37
CA LYS A 69 7.15 -14.21 0.75
C LYS A 69 7.80 -15.59 0.71
N GLU A 70 7.46 -16.47 1.65
CA GLU A 70 7.87 -17.87 1.61
C GLU A 70 7.08 -18.68 0.57
N CYS A 71 5.79 -18.39 0.43
CA CYS A 71 4.92 -19.02 -0.56
C CYS A 71 5.29 -18.60 -2.00
N PHE A 72 5.66 -17.33 -2.20
CA PHE A 72 5.92 -16.70 -3.49
C PHE A 72 7.29 -16.00 -3.49
N PRO A 73 8.40 -16.74 -3.58
CA PRO A 73 9.74 -16.18 -3.56
C PRO A 73 9.96 -15.20 -4.71
N GLY A 74 10.48 -14.00 -4.40
CA GLY A 74 10.78 -12.98 -5.41
C GLY A 74 9.61 -12.10 -5.84
N VAL A 75 8.38 -12.42 -5.46
CA VAL A 75 7.18 -11.66 -5.84
C VAL A 75 7.09 -10.36 -5.03
N ALA A 76 6.79 -9.26 -5.71
CA ALA A 76 6.53 -7.99 -5.05
C ALA A 76 5.18 -8.02 -4.32
N ILE A 77 5.10 -7.34 -3.16
CA ILE A 77 3.86 -7.22 -2.40
C ILE A 77 3.48 -5.75 -2.29
N LEU A 78 2.24 -5.43 -2.70
CA LEU A 78 1.61 -4.13 -2.55
C LEU A 78 0.52 -4.21 -1.50
N ILE A 79 0.61 -3.37 -0.49
CA ILE A 79 -0.44 -3.17 0.50
C ILE A 79 -1.27 -1.95 0.07
N VAL A 80 -2.55 -2.16 -0.19
CA VAL A 80 -3.52 -1.08 -0.38
C VAL A 80 -4.28 -0.95 0.94
N SER A 81 -4.25 0.25 1.52
CA SER A 81 -4.89 0.48 2.81
C SER A 81 -6.41 0.40 2.74
N THR A 82 -7.06 0.35 3.92
CA THR A 82 -8.52 0.49 3.96
C THR A 82 -8.95 1.81 3.31
N ALA A 83 -10.09 1.76 2.64
CA ALA A 83 -10.80 2.93 2.14
C ALA A 83 -11.35 3.77 3.31
N ASP A 84 -11.89 4.97 2.99
CA ASP A 84 -12.74 5.66 3.94
C ASP A 84 -14.00 4.83 4.20
N LYS A 85 -14.52 4.93 5.40
CA LYS A 85 -15.79 4.39 5.85
C LYS A 85 -16.42 5.44 6.73
N SER A 86 -17.73 5.63 6.60
CA SER A 86 -18.45 6.56 7.48
C SER A 86 -19.43 5.82 8.38
N THR A 87 -19.51 6.31 9.60
CA THR A 87 -20.37 5.80 10.66
C THR A 87 -21.19 6.96 11.23
N LYS A 88 -22.39 6.69 11.67
CA LYS A 88 -23.25 7.69 12.29
C LYS A 88 -22.81 7.91 13.73
N TYR A 89 -22.39 9.13 14.03
CA TYR A 89 -22.09 9.61 15.37
C TYR A 89 -23.13 10.67 15.71
N ASP A 90 -23.91 10.43 16.76
CA ASP A 90 -25.11 11.20 17.09
C ASP A 90 -26.07 11.24 15.88
N LEU A 91 -26.27 12.38 15.28
CA LEU A 91 -27.16 12.53 14.10
C LEU A 91 -26.38 12.74 12.80
N GLU A 92 -25.04 12.76 12.81
CA GLU A 92 -24.22 13.09 11.67
C GLU A 92 -23.40 11.89 11.17
N MET A 93 -23.29 11.74 9.86
CA MET A 93 -22.34 10.82 9.25
C MET A 93 -20.95 11.44 9.28
N LYS A 94 -19.97 10.70 9.80
CA LYS A 94 -18.55 11.11 9.83
C LYS A 94 -17.66 9.95 9.45
N THR A 95 -16.46 10.23 8.96
CA THR A 95 -15.43 9.19 8.82
C THR A 95 -15.27 8.45 10.15
N ASP A 96 -15.33 7.13 10.11
CA ASP A 96 -15.14 6.29 11.29
C ASP A 96 -13.77 6.56 11.92
N PHE A 97 -13.76 6.82 13.23
CA PHE A 97 -12.53 7.15 13.97
C PHE A 97 -11.44 6.07 13.88
N ALA A 98 -11.82 4.83 13.59
CA ALA A 98 -10.89 3.71 13.44
C ALA A 98 -10.15 3.69 12.09
N VAL A 99 -10.61 4.44 11.07
CA VAL A 99 -10.04 4.43 9.72
C VAL A 99 -8.58 4.87 9.72
N VAL A 100 -8.28 6.02 10.30
CA VAL A 100 -6.92 6.58 10.31
C VAL A 100 -5.95 5.72 11.13
N PRO A 101 -6.28 5.29 12.37
CA PRO A 101 -5.44 4.36 13.12
C PRO A 101 -5.13 3.05 12.40
N LEU A 102 -6.13 2.45 11.72
CA LEU A 102 -5.92 1.25 10.93
C LEU A 102 -5.01 1.50 9.72
N ASN A 103 -5.23 2.58 8.96
CA ASN A 103 -4.36 2.98 7.86
C ASN A 103 -2.90 3.14 8.30
N ASN A 104 -2.68 3.78 9.44
CA ASN A 104 -1.35 3.95 10.01
C ASN A 104 -0.71 2.60 10.37
N ALA A 105 -1.46 1.66 10.94
CA ALA A 105 -0.99 0.30 11.21
C ALA A 105 -0.63 -0.44 9.92
N GLN A 106 -1.45 -0.30 8.87
CA GLN A 106 -1.21 -0.88 7.55
C GLN A 106 0.07 -0.32 6.92
N LYS A 107 0.29 0.99 6.99
CA LYS A 107 1.54 1.61 6.53
C LYS A 107 2.76 1.09 7.30
N ARG A 108 2.65 0.95 8.63
CA ARG A 108 3.78 0.48 9.45
C ARG A 108 4.17 -0.97 9.11
N TYR A 109 3.21 -1.89 8.97
CA TYR A 109 3.59 -3.25 8.61
C TYR A 109 4.08 -3.36 7.17
N ALA A 110 3.58 -2.55 6.24
CA ALA A 110 4.12 -2.48 4.88
C ALA A 110 5.61 -2.09 4.89
N ILE A 111 5.96 -1.01 5.62
CA ILE A 111 7.35 -0.56 5.75
C ILE A 111 8.22 -1.64 6.41
N LYS A 112 7.79 -2.21 7.55
CA LYS A 112 8.53 -3.25 8.27
C LYS A 112 8.77 -4.50 7.43
N SER A 113 7.80 -4.87 6.61
CA SER A 113 7.89 -6.03 5.72
C SER A 113 8.55 -5.71 4.37
N LYS A 114 9.06 -4.49 4.16
CA LYS A 114 9.62 -4.04 2.88
C LYS A 114 8.65 -4.30 1.70
N SER A 115 7.38 -3.97 1.91
CA SER A 115 6.33 -4.02 0.91
C SER A 115 5.97 -2.61 0.43
N SER A 116 5.47 -2.49 -0.79
CA SER A 116 4.93 -1.22 -1.29
C SER A 116 3.63 -0.88 -0.57
N PHE A 117 3.31 0.41 -0.49
CA PHE A 117 2.10 0.90 0.19
C PHE A 117 1.38 1.96 -0.63
N VAL A 118 0.07 1.81 -0.77
CA VAL A 118 -0.85 2.79 -1.34
C VAL A 118 -1.90 3.15 -0.31
N ASN A 119 -2.06 4.43 0.00
CA ASN A 119 -3.06 4.91 0.94
C ASN A 119 -4.38 5.21 0.23
N MET A 120 -5.29 4.25 0.19
CA MET A 120 -6.60 4.39 -0.46
C MET A 120 -7.44 5.49 0.20
N TYR A 121 -7.42 5.59 1.52
CA TYR A 121 -8.14 6.66 2.23
C TYR A 121 -7.74 8.05 1.74
N THR A 122 -6.45 8.31 1.62
CA THR A 122 -5.95 9.60 1.13
C THR A 122 -6.31 9.81 -0.35
N LEU A 123 -6.19 8.77 -1.17
CA LEU A 123 -6.53 8.84 -2.59
C LEU A 123 -8.01 9.11 -2.86
N MET A 124 -8.89 8.65 -1.99
CA MET A 124 -10.32 8.97 -2.05
C MET A 124 -10.64 10.42 -1.70
N GLY A 125 -9.71 11.13 -1.07
CA GLY A 125 -9.90 12.52 -0.61
C GLY A 125 -9.96 12.68 0.91
N GLY A 126 -9.55 11.66 1.68
CA GLY A 126 -9.44 11.71 3.14
C GLY A 126 -10.78 11.77 3.87
N SER A 127 -10.83 12.50 4.96
CA SER A 127 -12.03 12.60 5.82
C SER A 127 -13.28 13.03 5.04
N GLY A 128 -14.38 12.31 5.27
CA GLY A 128 -15.66 12.52 4.61
C GLY A 128 -15.70 12.06 3.15
N ALA A 129 -14.66 11.40 2.65
CA ALA A 129 -14.62 10.93 1.28
C ALA A 129 -15.75 9.94 0.97
N MET A 130 -16.03 9.01 1.88
CA MET A 130 -17.11 8.05 1.71
C MET A 130 -18.48 8.74 1.65
N ILE A 131 -18.70 9.78 2.46
CA ILE A 131 -19.93 10.58 2.43
C ILE A 131 -20.10 11.20 1.04
N ARG A 132 -19.06 11.90 0.55
CA ARG A 132 -19.09 12.50 -0.80
C ARG A 132 -19.33 11.46 -1.89
N TRP A 133 -18.75 10.26 -1.76
CA TRP A 133 -18.92 9.20 -2.75
C TRP A 133 -20.34 8.59 -2.74
N VAL A 134 -21.03 8.64 -1.61
CA VAL A 134 -22.45 8.21 -1.50
C VAL A 134 -23.39 9.29 -2.02
N GLU A 135 -23.13 10.55 -1.67
CA GLU A 135 -24.09 11.67 -1.87
C GLU A 135 -23.94 12.37 -3.22
N GLN A 136 -22.82 12.21 -3.89
CA GLN A 136 -22.63 12.77 -5.23
C GLN A 136 -23.52 12.10 -6.28
N GLU A 137 -23.81 12.82 -7.38
CA GLU A 137 -24.53 12.26 -8.52
C GLU A 137 -23.61 12.21 -9.76
N PRO A 138 -23.36 11.04 -10.37
CA PRO A 138 -23.79 9.70 -9.94
C PRO A 138 -22.95 9.18 -8.75
N ALA A 139 -23.60 8.48 -7.83
CA ALA A 139 -22.96 7.93 -6.65
C ALA A 139 -21.85 6.92 -7.00
N ARG A 140 -20.79 6.88 -6.18
CA ARG A 140 -19.66 5.93 -6.26
C ARG A 140 -19.68 4.88 -5.15
N ALA A 141 -20.49 5.08 -4.12
CA ALA A 141 -20.63 4.15 -3.01
C ALA A 141 -22.09 3.89 -2.68
N ASN A 142 -22.32 2.81 -1.94
CA ASN A 142 -23.66 2.42 -1.49
C ASN A 142 -24.09 3.22 -0.26
N LYS A 143 -25.39 3.29 -0.01
CA LYS A 143 -25.97 4.00 1.16
C LYS A 143 -25.62 3.39 2.52
N ASP A 144 -24.84 2.32 2.55
CA ASP A 144 -24.26 1.75 3.76
C ASP A 144 -22.97 2.46 4.20
N TYR A 145 -22.51 3.46 3.42
CA TYR A 145 -21.31 4.27 3.69
C TYR A 145 -20.04 3.44 3.95
N THR A 146 -19.98 2.25 3.36
CA THR A 146 -18.88 1.30 3.53
C THR A 146 -18.42 0.69 2.21
N HIS A 147 -19.37 0.24 1.38
CA HIS A 147 -19.06 -0.50 0.17
C HIS A 147 -19.16 0.37 -1.09
N PHE A 148 -18.17 0.24 -1.94
CA PHE A 148 -18.22 0.83 -3.27
C PHE A 148 -19.33 0.17 -4.12
N ASN A 149 -19.99 0.95 -4.95
CA ASN A 149 -20.74 0.41 -6.07
C ASN A 149 -19.77 0.16 -7.25
N HIS A 150 -20.30 -0.29 -8.39
CA HIS A 150 -19.49 -0.58 -9.58
C HIS A 150 -18.65 0.63 -10.06
N ARG A 151 -19.22 1.85 -10.00
CA ARG A 151 -18.51 3.09 -10.37
C ARG A 151 -17.37 3.39 -9.40
N GLY A 152 -17.63 3.26 -8.11
CA GLY A 152 -16.62 3.45 -7.09
C GLY A 152 -15.50 2.41 -7.13
N ALA A 153 -15.84 1.15 -7.44
CA ALA A 153 -14.83 0.11 -7.64
C ALA A 153 -13.91 0.45 -8.83
N LYS A 154 -14.48 0.92 -9.94
CA LYS A 154 -13.70 1.39 -11.10
C LYS A 154 -12.82 2.58 -10.75
N GLU A 155 -13.36 3.56 -10.04
CA GLU A 155 -12.61 4.74 -9.59
C GLU A 155 -11.47 4.35 -8.66
N GLY A 156 -11.73 3.52 -7.64
CA GLY A 156 -10.72 2.99 -6.73
C GLY A 156 -9.59 2.26 -7.46
N ALA A 157 -9.95 1.43 -8.43
CA ALA A 157 -8.96 0.75 -9.28
C ALA A 157 -8.12 1.76 -10.07
N THR A 158 -8.74 2.82 -10.63
CA THR A 158 -8.05 3.89 -11.35
C THR A 158 -7.08 4.65 -10.45
N LEU A 159 -7.48 4.95 -9.22
CA LEU A 159 -6.61 5.61 -8.23
C LEU A 159 -5.36 4.78 -7.93
N VAL A 160 -5.52 3.47 -7.68
CA VAL A 160 -4.39 2.56 -7.44
C VAL A 160 -3.50 2.46 -8.68
N PHE A 161 -4.08 2.28 -9.86
CA PHE A 161 -3.34 2.18 -11.11
C PHE A 161 -2.53 3.44 -11.40
N THR A 162 -3.11 4.62 -11.16
CA THR A 162 -2.41 5.91 -11.32
C THR A 162 -1.19 5.99 -10.39
N GLN A 163 -1.31 5.55 -9.14
CA GLN A 163 -0.18 5.52 -8.21
C GLN A 163 0.92 4.55 -8.66
N LEU A 164 0.56 3.37 -9.16
CA LEU A 164 1.53 2.42 -9.71
C LEU A 164 2.27 3.00 -10.92
N ASN A 165 1.55 3.65 -11.83
CA ASN A 165 2.16 4.31 -12.99
C ASN A 165 3.11 5.44 -12.58
N GLN A 166 2.71 6.30 -11.66
CA GLN A 166 3.57 7.37 -11.14
C GLN A 166 4.85 6.79 -10.50
N GLY A 167 4.72 5.72 -9.72
CA GLY A 167 5.84 4.99 -9.14
C GLY A 167 6.78 4.42 -10.21
N TYR A 168 6.22 3.85 -11.26
CA TYR A 168 6.99 3.31 -12.38
C TYR A 168 7.74 4.40 -13.17
N GLU A 169 7.10 5.53 -13.45
CA GLU A 169 7.76 6.66 -14.10
C GLU A 169 8.91 7.22 -13.24
N MET A 170 8.72 7.32 -11.93
CA MET A 170 9.77 7.71 -11.00
C MET A 170 10.94 6.71 -11.02
N TYR A 171 10.65 5.41 -10.96
CA TYR A 171 11.64 4.36 -11.06
C TYR A 171 12.48 4.47 -12.35
N LYS A 172 11.83 4.69 -13.49
CA LYS A 172 12.53 4.89 -14.78
C LYS A 172 13.48 6.09 -14.75
N LYS A 173 13.05 7.19 -14.14
CA LYS A 173 13.89 8.41 -13.97
C LYS A 173 15.12 8.11 -13.09
N LEU A 174 14.91 7.50 -11.93
CA LEU A 174 16.00 7.16 -11.00
C LEU A 174 17.01 6.19 -11.63
N ARG A 175 16.54 5.18 -12.35
CA ARG A 175 17.40 4.22 -13.05
C ARG A 175 18.25 4.85 -14.15
N LYS A 176 17.75 5.90 -14.83
CA LYS A 176 18.53 6.68 -15.81
C LYS A 176 19.64 7.49 -15.13
N ILE A 177 19.35 8.05 -13.96
CA ILE A 177 20.34 8.82 -13.16
C ILE A 177 21.46 7.90 -12.67
N GLN A 178 21.13 6.72 -12.13
CA GLN A 178 22.11 5.75 -11.62
C GLN A 178 22.99 5.16 -12.71
N LYS A 179 22.54 5.14 -13.97
CA LYS A 179 23.34 4.66 -15.11
C LYS A 179 24.29 5.72 -15.68
N LYS A 180 24.19 6.99 -15.27
CA LYS A 180 25.18 8.00 -15.64
C LYS A 180 26.49 7.72 -14.89
N PRO A 181 27.63 7.52 -15.57
CA PRO A 181 28.90 7.36 -14.87
C PRO A 181 29.12 8.60 -14.02
N VAL A 182 29.41 8.39 -12.74
CA VAL A 182 29.92 9.46 -11.88
C VAL A 182 31.19 9.97 -12.54
N ALA A 183 31.18 11.21 -13.02
CA ALA A 183 32.39 11.81 -13.56
C ALA A 183 33.47 11.66 -12.49
N ARG A 184 34.55 10.94 -12.79
CA ARG A 184 35.71 10.84 -11.92
C ARG A 184 36.16 12.26 -11.65
N ILE A 185 35.96 12.74 -10.44
CA ILE A 185 36.61 13.96 -9.96
C ILE A 185 38.13 13.65 -10.07
N LYS A 186 38.78 14.30 -11.02
CA LYS A 186 40.22 14.20 -11.14
C LYS A 186 40.81 14.64 -9.80
N LYS A 187 41.61 13.78 -9.20
CA LYS A 187 42.29 13.98 -7.93
C LYS A 187 43.37 15.10 -7.94
N ASP A 188 43.45 15.87 -9.01
CA ASP A 188 44.54 16.79 -9.31
C ASP A 188 44.31 18.23 -8.88
N SER A 189 43.38 18.52 -7.98
CA SER A 189 43.11 19.89 -7.53
C SER A 189 43.00 20.05 -6.01
N ILE A 190 43.68 19.24 -5.24
CA ILE A 190 43.90 19.56 -3.83
C ILE A 190 45.40 19.82 -3.68
N ILE A 191 45.84 21.01 -4.10
CA ILE A 191 47.09 21.60 -3.63
C ILE A 191 46.78 22.15 -2.24
N ILE A 192 47.09 21.36 -1.23
CA ILE A 192 47.16 21.85 0.15
C ILE A 192 48.46 22.66 0.24
N ASN A 193 48.31 24.00 0.22
CA ASN A 193 49.40 24.89 0.57
C ASN A 193 49.77 24.65 2.05
N LYS A 194 50.90 23.98 2.28
CA LYS A 194 51.42 23.64 3.62
C LYS A 194 52.35 24.73 4.19
N ASP A 195 52.30 25.94 3.69
CA ASP A 195 53.14 27.01 4.17
C ASP A 195 52.30 28.19 4.67
N SER A 196 51.79 28.08 5.89
CA SER A 196 51.49 29.22 6.76
C SER A 196 51.07 28.76 8.17
N VAL A 197 52.04 28.22 8.89
CA VAL A 197 51.98 28.21 10.37
C VAL A 197 53.39 28.49 10.87
N TYR A 198 53.48 29.51 11.66
CA TYR A 198 54.58 30.07 12.47
C TYR A 198 55.07 31.44 11.97
N GLU A 199 54.59 32.41 12.68
CA GLU A 199 55.22 33.62 13.27
C GLU A 199 54.03 34.51 13.77
N GLU A 200 53.87 34.71 14.97
CA GLU A 200 54.20 35.24 16.29
C GLU A 200 53.10 34.91 17.33
#